data_b990583e36d4f1c0a8d413a64bbb0ffa
#
_entry.id   b990583e36d4f1c0a8d413a64bbb0ffa
#
_cell.length_a   1.000
_cell.length_b   1.000
_cell.length_c   1.000
_cell.angle_alpha   90.00
_cell.angle_beta   90.00
_cell.angle_gamma   90.00
#
_symmetry.space_group_name_H-M   'P 1'
#
loop_
_entity.id
_entity.type
_entity.pdbx_description
1 polymer ?
#
loop_
_entity_poly.entity_id
_entity_poly.type
_entity_poly.pdbx_seq_one_letter_code
_entity_poly.pdbx_strand_id
1 'polypeptide(L)'
;ESSIYGLVNKSPEKFSEVLRGTNSFGNLLEERGYQSLPSIVSPSPEGMRYFSGGYNTYVHGSAETGGSISSIQLEMPAPSIRQNATQWNDFSHALSEVLIIYFKVHLNIDLIN
;
A
#
# COMPACT_ATOMS: atom_id res chain seq x y z
N GLU A 1 4.02 -13.21 8.14
CA GLU A 1 2.79 -13.32 7.35
C GLU A 1 2.37 -11.94 6.85
N SER A 2 1.88 -11.85 5.61
CA SER A 2 1.47 -10.59 5.00
C SER A 2 0.31 -10.81 4.04
N SER A 3 -0.67 -9.91 4.07
CA SER A 3 -1.83 -9.94 3.16
C SER A 3 -1.47 -9.73 1.68
N ILE A 4 -0.23 -9.36 1.39
CA ILE A 4 0.30 -9.19 0.03
C ILE A 4 1.28 -10.30 -0.39
N TYR A 5 1.29 -11.43 0.29
CA TYR A 5 2.22 -12.53 0.00
C TYR A 5 2.13 -13.02 -1.46
N GLY A 6 0.92 -13.14 -2.01
CA GLY A 6 0.72 -13.52 -3.40
C GLY A 6 1.28 -12.51 -4.41
N LEU A 7 1.26 -11.22 -4.08
CA LEU A 7 1.87 -10.17 -4.89
C LEU A 7 3.40 -10.25 -4.82
N VAL A 8 3.95 -10.47 -3.63
CA VAL A 8 5.41 -10.61 -3.46
C VAL A 8 5.96 -11.75 -4.32
N ASN A 9 5.26 -12.87 -4.40
CA ASN A 9 5.67 -14.01 -5.22
C ASN A 9 5.64 -13.72 -6.73
N LYS A 10 4.92 -12.70 -7.16
CA LYS A 10 4.85 -12.27 -8.57
C LYS A 10 5.75 -11.09 -8.88
N SER A 11 6.15 -10.33 -7.86
CA SER A 11 7.02 -9.18 -8.01
C SER A 11 8.45 -9.61 -8.34
N PRO A 12 9.18 -8.86 -9.18
CA PRO A 12 10.61 -9.05 -9.37
C PRO A 12 11.44 -8.63 -8.15
N GLU A 13 10.84 -7.90 -7.22
CA GLU A 13 11.51 -7.37 -6.03
C GLU A 13 11.33 -8.28 -4.82
N LYS A 14 12.26 -8.18 -3.86
CA LYS A 14 12.20 -8.91 -2.59
C LYS A 14 11.06 -8.38 -1.70
N PHE A 15 10.58 -9.20 -0.77
CA PHE A 15 9.53 -8.84 0.17
C PHE A 15 9.75 -7.50 0.88
N SER A 16 10.97 -7.26 1.37
CA SER A 16 11.32 -5.99 2.04
C SER A 16 11.16 -4.78 1.12
N GLU A 17 11.52 -4.91 -0.15
CA GLU A 17 11.38 -3.85 -1.15
C GLU A 17 9.91 -3.60 -1.52
N VAL A 18 9.15 -4.66 -1.74
CA VAL A 18 7.72 -4.56 -2.03
C VAL A 18 6.96 -3.89 -0.89
N LEU A 19 7.34 -4.21 0.37
CA LEU A 19 6.63 -3.71 1.55
C LEU A 19 7.06 -2.30 1.96
N ARG A 20 8.34 -1.98 1.89
CA ARG A 20 8.91 -0.73 2.44
C ARG A 20 10.10 -0.16 1.65
N GLY A 21 10.33 -0.62 0.44
CA GLY A 21 11.36 -0.10 -0.47
C GLY A 21 10.88 1.09 -1.30
N THR A 22 11.71 1.50 -2.26
CA THR A 22 11.44 2.66 -3.12
C THR A 22 10.11 2.57 -3.84
N ASN A 23 9.76 1.39 -4.36
CA ASN A 23 8.52 1.15 -5.09
C ASN A 23 7.40 0.56 -4.20
N SER A 24 7.56 0.59 -2.89
CA SER A 24 6.49 0.19 -1.97
C SER A 24 5.32 1.16 -2.02
N PHE A 25 4.13 0.66 -1.73
CA PHE A 25 2.91 1.45 -1.75
C PHE A 25 3.01 2.69 -0.85
N GLY A 26 3.51 2.50 0.38
CA GLY A 26 3.69 3.60 1.32
C GLY A 26 4.74 4.61 0.87
N ASN A 27 5.87 4.16 0.32
CA ASN A 27 6.89 5.09 -0.16
C ASN A 27 6.43 5.92 -1.36
N LEU A 28 5.69 5.33 -2.27
CA LEU A 28 5.09 6.05 -3.40
C LEU A 28 4.08 7.12 -2.94
N LEU A 29 3.36 6.90 -1.83
CA LEU A 29 2.52 7.91 -1.20
C LEU A 29 3.35 9.01 -0.51
N GLU A 30 4.45 8.64 0.19
CA GLU A 30 5.38 9.59 0.82
C GLU A 30 5.94 10.59 -0.21
N GLU A 31 6.35 10.12 -1.37
CA GLU A 31 6.84 10.96 -2.47
C GLU A 31 5.80 11.98 -2.98
N ARG A 32 4.53 11.73 -2.70
CA ARG A 32 3.40 12.61 -3.02
C ARG A 32 2.91 13.45 -1.83
N GLY A 33 3.70 13.47 -0.75
CA GLY A 33 3.42 14.29 0.44
C GLY A 33 2.49 13.63 1.47
N TYR A 34 2.21 12.33 1.35
CA TYR A 34 1.37 11.59 2.29
C TYR A 34 2.21 10.67 3.15
N GLN A 35 2.52 11.11 4.37
CA GLN A 35 3.24 10.31 5.33
C GLN A 35 2.58 8.94 5.51
N SER A 36 3.36 7.87 5.38
CA SER A 36 2.84 6.51 5.29
C SER A 36 3.65 5.52 6.13
N LEU A 37 2.94 4.51 6.61
CA LEU A 37 3.53 3.39 7.35
C LEU A 37 2.95 2.08 6.78
N PRO A 38 3.78 1.12 6.31
CA PRO A 38 5.23 1.20 6.18
C PRO A 38 5.71 1.99 4.96
N SER A 39 6.89 2.62 5.08
CA SER A 39 7.60 3.29 3.99
C SER A 39 9.11 3.22 4.26
N ILE A 40 9.94 3.82 3.41
CA ILE A 40 11.39 3.94 3.69
C ILE A 40 11.62 4.81 4.94
N VAL A 41 10.89 5.91 5.05
CA VAL A 41 11.03 6.87 6.16
C VAL A 41 10.49 6.31 7.46
N SER A 42 9.38 5.56 7.38
CA SER A 42 8.72 4.93 8.52
C SER A 42 8.55 3.43 8.27
N PRO A 43 9.63 2.62 8.43
CA PRO A 43 9.59 1.21 8.06
C PRO A 43 8.82 0.33 9.05
N SER A 44 8.60 0.82 10.27
CA SER A 44 7.90 0.11 11.34
C SER A 44 7.20 1.09 12.28
N PRO A 45 6.20 0.65 13.05
CA PRO A 45 5.48 1.52 13.99
C PRO A 45 6.28 1.91 15.24
N GLU A 46 7.46 1.33 15.47
CA GLU A 46 8.35 1.62 16.61
C GLU A 46 7.64 1.64 17.98
N GLY A 47 6.71 0.72 18.20
CA GLY A 47 5.93 0.63 19.45
C GLY A 47 4.68 1.51 19.49
N MET A 48 4.45 2.36 18.51
CA MET A 48 3.20 3.11 18.39
C MET A 48 2.05 2.21 17.98
N ARG A 49 0.83 2.61 18.32
CA ARG A 49 -0.37 1.92 17.83
C ARG A 49 -0.50 2.10 16.31
N TYR A 50 -0.74 1.00 15.62
CA TYR A 50 -1.04 1.01 14.20
C TYR A 50 -2.10 -0.04 13.87
N PHE A 51 -2.71 0.08 12.70
CA PHE A 51 -3.66 -0.89 12.21
C PHE A 51 -2.94 -2.02 11.49
N SER A 52 -3.22 -3.26 11.88
CA SER A 52 -2.61 -4.46 11.30
C SER A 52 -3.49 -5.11 10.23
N GLY A 53 -4.47 -4.39 9.72
CA GLY A 53 -5.48 -4.87 8.80
C GLY A 53 -6.82 -5.11 9.48
N GLY A 54 -7.78 -5.59 8.73
CA GLY A 54 -9.13 -5.88 9.19
C GLY A 54 -9.68 -7.17 8.58
N TYR A 55 -10.97 -7.39 8.72
CA TYR A 55 -11.63 -8.61 8.25
C TYR A 55 -11.31 -8.94 6.78
N ASN A 56 -11.38 -7.96 5.90
CA ASN A 56 -11.14 -8.19 4.47
C ASN A 56 -9.69 -8.60 4.16
N THR A 57 -8.71 -7.99 4.82
CA THR A 57 -7.30 -8.37 4.64
C THR A 57 -7.00 -9.73 5.27
N TYR A 58 -7.68 -10.08 6.35
CA TYR A 58 -7.55 -11.37 6.99
C TYR A 58 -8.17 -12.49 6.16
N VAL A 59 -9.44 -12.33 5.74
CA VAL A 59 -10.18 -13.39 5.03
C VAL A 59 -9.75 -13.54 3.56
N HIS A 60 -9.44 -12.44 2.89
CA HIS A 60 -9.17 -12.40 1.46
C HIS A 60 -7.70 -12.17 1.12
N GLY A 61 -6.89 -11.76 2.07
CA GLY A 61 -5.45 -11.62 1.87
C GLY A 61 -4.73 -12.96 1.70
N SER A 62 -3.66 -12.95 0.92
CA SER A 62 -2.96 -14.18 0.53
C SER A 62 -2.28 -14.93 1.69
N ALA A 63 -2.00 -14.26 2.81
CA ALA A 63 -1.35 -14.90 3.96
C ALA A 63 -2.20 -16.00 4.60
N GLU A 64 -3.51 -15.79 4.70
CA GLU A 64 -4.43 -16.75 5.32
C GLU A 64 -4.98 -17.77 4.34
N THR A 65 -5.25 -17.32 3.11
CA THR A 65 -5.84 -18.21 2.09
C THR A 65 -4.80 -19.07 1.38
N GLY A 66 -3.51 -18.75 1.53
CA GLY A 66 -2.43 -19.36 0.73
C GLY A 66 -2.58 -19.11 -0.77
N GLY A 67 -3.46 -18.19 -1.15
CA GLY A 67 -3.88 -17.95 -2.52
C GLY A 67 -3.09 -16.85 -3.22
N SER A 68 -3.62 -16.49 -4.39
CA SER A 68 -3.04 -15.47 -5.28
C SER A 68 -3.61 -14.06 -5.07
N ILE A 69 -4.61 -13.92 -4.20
CA ILE A 69 -5.25 -12.62 -3.92
C ILE A 69 -4.43 -11.88 -2.87
N SER A 70 -4.01 -10.66 -3.20
CA SER A 70 -3.37 -9.76 -2.25
C SER A 70 -4.32 -8.64 -1.85
N SER A 71 -4.27 -8.23 -0.61
CA SER A 71 -5.19 -7.25 -0.03
C SER A 71 -4.42 -6.21 0.77
N ILE A 72 -4.71 -4.93 0.54
CA ILE A 72 -4.16 -3.80 1.31
C ILE A 72 -5.33 -3.00 1.86
N GLN A 73 -5.32 -2.75 3.17
CA GLN A 73 -6.25 -1.84 3.83
C GLN A 73 -5.55 -0.50 4.06
N LEU A 74 -6.21 0.58 3.65
CA LEU A 74 -5.72 1.94 3.88
C LEU A 74 -6.47 2.57 5.05
N GLU A 75 -5.71 3.03 6.04
CA GLU A 75 -6.23 3.82 7.15
C GLU A 75 -5.81 5.29 6.95
N MET A 76 -6.79 6.15 6.72
CA MET A 76 -6.57 7.54 6.33
C MET A 76 -7.01 8.49 7.45
N PRO A 77 -6.13 9.41 7.93
CA PRO A 77 -6.48 10.33 8.99
C PRO A 77 -7.50 11.38 8.53
N ALA A 78 -8.43 11.72 9.42
CA ALA A 78 -9.45 12.71 9.13
C ALA A 78 -8.89 14.11 8.91
N PRO A 79 -7.95 14.64 9.74
CA PRO A 79 -7.53 16.02 9.60
C PRO A 79 -6.79 16.36 8.30
N SER A 80 -6.16 15.38 7.65
CA SER A 80 -5.29 15.61 6.48
C SER A 80 -5.82 15.06 5.16
N ILE A 81 -6.70 14.06 5.19
CA ILE A 81 -7.16 13.39 3.96
C ILE A 81 -8.67 13.37 3.83
N ARG A 82 -9.41 13.18 4.94
CA ARG A 82 -10.85 12.89 4.90
C ARG A 82 -11.75 14.05 5.29
N GLN A 83 -11.23 15.26 5.50
CA GLN A 83 -11.98 16.34 6.11
C GLN A 83 -12.88 17.10 5.12
N ASN A 84 -12.48 17.20 3.86
CA ASN A 84 -13.22 17.95 2.84
C ASN A 84 -12.96 17.43 1.42
N ALA A 85 -13.76 17.91 0.47
CA ALA A 85 -13.70 17.47 -0.92
C ALA A 85 -12.36 17.74 -1.60
N THR A 86 -11.68 18.84 -1.28
CA THR A 86 -10.36 19.16 -1.83
C THR A 86 -9.34 18.11 -1.41
N GLN A 87 -9.29 17.78 -0.11
CA GLN A 87 -8.39 16.74 0.40
C GLN A 87 -8.68 15.37 -0.22
N TRP A 88 -9.95 15.01 -0.39
CA TRP A 88 -10.31 13.74 -1.06
C TRP A 88 -9.85 13.71 -2.51
N ASN A 89 -10.03 14.79 -3.24
CA ASN A 89 -9.60 14.88 -4.63
C ASN A 89 -8.08 14.80 -4.74
N ASP A 90 -7.35 15.55 -3.95
CA ASP A 90 -5.88 15.55 -3.96
C ASP A 90 -5.33 14.16 -3.64
N PHE A 91 -5.87 13.51 -2.61
CA PHE A 91 -5.48 12.16 -2.26
C PHE A 91 -5.86 11.13 -3.35
N SER A 92 -7.02 11.26 -3.97
CA SER A 92 -7.45 10.34 -5.03
C SER A 92 -6.55 10.43 -6.27
N HIS A 93 -6.07 11.62 -6.62
CA HIS A 93 -5.09 11.79 -7.69
C HIS A 93 -3.77 11.12 -7.33
N ALA A 94 -3.24 11.37 -6.15
CA ALA A 94 -2.01 10.74 -5.67
C ALA A 94 -2.15 9.20 -5.63
N LEU A 95 -3.25 8.70 -5.11
CA LEU A 95 -3.53 7.27 -5.04
C LEU A 95 -3.61 6.63 -6.44
N SER A 96 -4.24 7.31 -7.40
CA SER A 96 -4.30 6.83 -8.79
C SER A 96 -2.91 6.68 -9.40
N GLU A 97 -2.04 7.66 -9.22
CA GLU A 97 -0.65 7.59 -9.70
C GLU A 97 0.14 6.47 -9.01
N VAL A 98 -0.04 6.31 -7.69
CA VAL A 98 0.59 5.22 -6.93
C VAL A 98 0.16 3.86 -7.48
N LEU A 99 -1.13 3.66 -7.72
CA LEU A 99 -1.65 2.41 -8.27
C LEU A 99 -1.05 2.11 -9.65
N ILE A 100 -0.98 3.09 -10.53
CA ILE A 100 -0.39 2.94 -11.87
C ILE A 100 1.06 2.44 -11.77
N ILE A 101 1.88 3.10 -10.95
CA ILE A 101 3.29 2.74 -10.78
C ILE A 101 3.41 1.37 -10.10
N TYR A 102 2.68 1.15 -9.03
CA TYR A 102 2.76 -0.06 -8.21
C TYR A 102 2.40 -1.32 -9.03
N PHE A 103 1.31 -1.27 -9.79
CA PHE A 103 0.91 -2.37 -10.66
C PHE A 103 1.90 -2.61 -11.80
N LYS A 104 2.44 -1.54 -12.37
CA LYS A 104 3.47 -1.67 -13.41
C LYS A 104 4.74 -2.33 -12.90
N VAL A 105 5.27 -1.84 -11.77
CA VAL A 105 6.53 -2.34 -11.21
C VAL A 105 6.41 -3.78 -10.72
N HIS A 106 5.37 -4.09 -9.94
CA HIS A 106 5.28 -5.38 -9.26
C HIS A 106 4.57 -6.47 -10.05
N LEU A 107 3.69 -6.12 -10.98
CA LEU A 107 2.88 -7.08 -11.72
C LEU A 107 3.04 -6.99 -13.24
N ASN A 108 3.79 -6.00 -13.73
CA ASN A 108 3.89 -5.65 -15.14
C ASN A 108 2.52 -5.42 -15.82
N ILE A 109 1.60 -4.81 -15.07
CA ILE A 109 0.26 -4.47 -15.55
C ILE A 109 0.19 -2.97 -15.81
N ASP A 110 -0.22 -2.59 -17.01
CA ASP A 110 -0.53 -1.21 -17.37
C ASP A 110 -2.01 -0.94 -17.07
N LEU A 111 -2.29 -0.06 -16.09
CA LEU A 111 -3.66 0.32 -15.73
C LEU A 111 -4.24 1.40 -16.67
N ILE A 112 -3.39 2.05 -17.43
CA ILE A 112 -3.79 3.05 -18.44
C ILE A 112 -3.14 2.67 -19.78
N ASN A 113 -3.88 2.83 -20.83
CA ASN A 113 -3.40 2.61 -22.20
C ASN A 113 -2.76 3.87 -22.76
#